data_1f4a8310a085ccd3368d1f93d528b26b
#
_entry.id   1f4a8310a085ccd3368d1f93d528b26b
#
_cell.length_a   1.000
_cell.length_b   1.000
_cell.length_c   1.000
_cell.angle_alpha   90.00
_cell.angle_beta   90.00
_cell.angle_gamma   90.00
#
_symmetry.space_group_name_H-M   'P 1'
#
loop_
_entity.id
_entity.type
_entity.pdbx_description
1 polymer ?
#
loop_
_entity_poly.entity_id
_entity_poly.type
_entity_poly.pdbx_seq_one_letter_code
_entity_poly.pdbx_strand_id
1 'polypeptide(L)'
;MIDESIFKAYDIRGVYPDSLNEDVARNIGRAFVNHLGLSGSRVVVARDMRLSGEALEKAFIEGVTEAGADVLDLGLVSTDALYFAVGHLEEPGGAMITASHNPKDYNGFKLCREEAIALSGEQGIGQIRDLITSGKLPEPAEYPGSVEESDITEDYAEHCLTFINTEGVRPLKIVVDAGNGMAGKMLPPIFEKLPFDYVSMYFELDGSFPNHPPNPIEPENMEELQERVKSEGADFGVAFDGDADRCFVVDEKGVTISGDLLAALVAKSVLEKEPGATILYSAVCSKTFPELVEGEGGRAIRTKAGHSIIKPQMREYDAAFGGEHSGHFYFRDNYFADSGIIAMLTVAELVARQNAPLSALLTPIDPYVRSGEINSEVEDQEATLQEVEEHYAKRGDPKIDHLDGLTVDYGDWWFNLRPSNTEPLLRLNVEASDRETLERERDELLALISK
;
A
#
# COMPACT_ATOMS: atom_id res chain seq x y z
N MET A 1 12.80 28.98 -1.18
CA MET A 1 11.32 28.89 -1.10
C MET A 1 11.00 27.43 -1.23
N ILE A 2 10.18 26.86 -0.36
CA ILE A 2 9.84 25.44 -0.41
C ILE A 2 8.86 25.20 -1.57
N ASP A 3 9.03 24.11 -2.30
CA ASP A 3 8.09 23.67 -3.31
C ASP A 3 6.86 23.06 -2.60
N GLU A 4 5.73 23.74 -2.65
CA GLU A 4 4.50 23.28 -2.00
C GLU A 4 3.93 22.01 -2.66
N SER A 5 4.31 21.71 -3.89
CA SER A 5 3.83 20.54 -4.62
C SER A 5 4.28 19.20 -4.04
N ILE A 6 5.30 19.20 -3.15
CA ILE A 6 5.73 18.00 -2.45
C ILE A 6 4.72 17.51 -1.40
N PHE A 7 3.85 18.39 -0.87
CA PHE A 7 2.83 18.06 0.11
C PHE A 7 1.60 17.49 -0.60
N LYS A 8 1.53 16.16 -0.67
CA LYS A 8 0.46 15.45 -1.38
C LYS A 8 -0.75 15.18 -0.47
N ALA A 9 -1.77 14.53 -1.02
CA ALA A 9 -2.98 14.19 -0.27
C ALA A 9 -2.73 13.17 0.86
N TYR A 10 -1.66 12.37 0.75
CA TYR A 10 -1.43 11.21 1.64
C TYR A 10 -0.06 11.17 2.31
N ASP A 11 0.91 11.89 1.76
CA ASP A 11 2.30 11.92 2.20
C ASP A 11 3.01 13.19 1.73
N ILE A 12 4.29 13.30 2.05
CA ILE A 12 5.18 14.33 1.49
C ILE A 12 6.13 13.60 0.56
N ARG A 13 6.26 14.05 -0.70
CA ARG A 13 7.04 13.36 -1.72
C ARG A 13 7.65 14.32 -2.72
N GLY A 14 8.96 14.24 -2.94
CA GLY A 14 9.69 15.12 -3.86
C GLY A 14 10.94 14.49 -4.43
N VAL A 15 11.52 15.15 -5.45
CA VAL A 15 12.80 14.77 -6.06
C VAL A 15 13.95 15.35 -5.22
N TYR A 16 14.87 14.49 -4.84
CA TYR A 16 16.09 14.88 -4.11
C TYR A 16 17.23 15.21 -5.09
N PRO A 17 17.99 16.30 -4.88
CA PRO A 17 17.84 17.31 -3.82
C PRO A 17 16.96 18.51 -4.23
N ASP A 18 16.34 18.49 -5.41
CA ASP A 18 15.77 19.68 -6.07
C ASP A 18 14.55 20.24 -5.33
N SER A 19 13.56 19.41 -5.03
CA SER A 19 12.34 19.83 -4.32
C SER A 19 12.30 19.36 -2.86
N LEU A 20 13.05 18.32 -2.50
CA LEU A 20 13.17 17.76 -1.16
C LEU A 20 14.66 17.62 -0.80
N ASN A 21 15.11 18.36 0.22
CA ASN A 21 16.50 18.35 0.70
C ASN A 21 16.53 18.43 2.23
N GLU A 22 17.73 18.49 2.80
CA GLU A 22 17.96 18.45 4.24
C GLU A 22 17.30 19.65 4.97
N ASP A 23 17.33 20.85 4.39
CA ASP A 23 16.69 22.03 4.99
C ASP A 23 15.16 21.85 5.03
N VAL A 24 14.57 21.27 3.99
CA VAL A 24 13.14 20.95 3.92
C VAL A 24 12.81 19.86 4.94
N ALA A 25 13.60 18.79 5.00
CA ALA A 25 13.41 17.69 5.94
C ALA A 25 13.45 18.14 7.40
N ARG A 26 14.42 19.00 7.77
CA ARG A 26 14.52 19.61 9.10
C ARG A 26 13.29 20.44 9.45
N ASN A 27 12.80 21.26 8.50
CA ASN A 27 11.60 22.05 8.73
C ASN A 27 10.34 21.16 8.86
N ILE A 28 10.26 20.05 8.13
CA ILE A 28 9.17 19.07 8.27
C ILE A 28 9.20 18.47 9.68
N GLY A 29 10.37 18.05 10.20
CA GLY A 29 10.52 17.54 11.56
C GLY A 29 10.06 18.52 12.62
N ARG A 30 10.48 19.80 12.52
CA ARG A 30 10.03 20.87 13.42
C ARG A 30 8.52 21.09 13.34
N ALA A 31 7.97 21.16 12.13
CA ALA A 31 6.55 21.37 11.91
C ALA A 31 5.71 20.18 12.42
N PHE A 32 6.16 18.96 12.23
CA PHE A 32 5.52 17.74 12.71
C PHE A 32 5.35 17.75 14.24
N VAL A 33 6.44 18.01 14.98
CA VAL A 33 6.40 18.08 16.45
C VAL A 33 5.49 19.22 16.91
N ASN A 34 5.59 20.40 16.29
CA ASN A 34 4.76 21.54 16.67
C ASN A 34 3.29 21.35 16.33
N HIS A 35 2.97 20.75 15.18
CA HIS A 35 1.58 20.49 14.77
C HIS A 35 0.88 19.53 15.72
N LEU A 36 1.56 18.44 16.11
CA LEU A 36 1.00 17.43 17.01
C LEU A 36 1.20 17.74 18.51
N GLY A 37 1.96 18.79 18.86
CA GLY A 37 2.22 19.14 20.26
C GLY A 37 3.12 18.14 20.98
N LEU A 38 4.10 17.55 20.30
CA LEU A 38 4.92 16.44 20.81
C LEU A 38 6.18 16.88 21.56
N SER A 39 6.37 18.17 21.85
CA SER A 39 7.50 18.62 22.67
C SER A 39 7.48 17.93 24.06
N GLY A 40 8.61 17.34 24.45
CA GLY A 40 8.73 16.55 25.66
C GLY A 40 8.22 15.12 25.56
N SER A 41 7.78 14.70 24.37
CA SER A 41 7.41 13.31 24.05
C SER A 41 8.49 12.63 23.20
N ARG A 42 8.39 11.32 22.99
CA ARG A 42 9.28 10.58 22.10
C ARG A 42 8.56 10.29 20.76
N VAL A 43 9.29 10.36 19.65
CA VAL A 43 8.80 10.11 18.27
C VAL A 43 9.62 8.98 17.66
N VAL A 44 8.96 8.04 16.98
CA VAL A 44 9.64 6.96 16.25
C VAL A 44 10.01 7.47 14.86
N VAL A 45 11.27 7.25 14.45
CA VAL A 45 11.78 7.60 13.12
C VAL A 45 12.42 6.39 12.49
N ALA A 46 12.18 6.21 11.19
CA ALA A 46 12.79 5.14 10.41
C ALA A 46 12.93 5.54 8.94
N ARG A 47 13.71 4.79 8.19
CA ARG A 47 13.88 4.98 6.75
C ARG A 47 13.94 3.68 5.98
N ASP A 48 13.69 3.78 4.69
CA ASP A 48 14.01 2.74 3.72
C ASP A 48 15.47 2.84 3.22
N MET A 49 15.85 1.97 2.27
CA MET A 49 17.20 1.85 1.72
C MET A 49 17.57 2.93 0.70
N ARG A 50 16.73 3.93 0.40
CA ARG A 50 16.99 4.95 -0.64
C ARG A 50 18.27 5.74 -0.35
N LEU A 51 19.02 6.08 -1.42
CA LEU A 51 20.33 6.72 -1.32
C LEU A 51 20.30 8.05 -0.56
N SER A 52 19.23 8.82 -0.67
CA SER A 52 19.04 10.08 0.05
C SER A 52 18.47 9.89 1.48
N GLY A 53 18.11 8.65 1.85
CA GLY A 53 17.43 8.34 3.11
C GLY A 53 18.19 8.81 4.33
N GLU A 54 19.48 8.46 4.45
CA GLU A 54 20.31 8.80 5.62
C GLU A 54 20.44 10.32 5.84
N ALA A 55 20.63 11.09 4.75
CA ALA A 55 20.76 12.54 4.85
C ALA A 55 19.44 13.20 5.29
N LEU A 56 18.31 12.72 4.73
CA LEU A 56 16.98 13.25 5.06
C LEU A 56 16.54 12.84 6.47
N GLU A 57 16.81 11.59 6.88
CA GLU A 57 16.54 11.09 8.24
C GLU A 57 17.26 11.93 9.28
N LYS A 58 18.58 12.11 9.11
CA LYS A 58 19.39 12.93 10.02
C LYS A 58 18.84 14.35 10.14
N ALA A 59 18.52 15.00 9.03
CA ALA A 59 17.98 16.36 9.03
C ALA A 59 16.58 16.43 9.68
N PHE A 60 15.74 15.43 9.43
CA PHE A 60 14.43 15.31 10.07
C PHE A 60 14.55 15.15 11.59
N ILE A 61 15.44 14.26 12.05
CA ILE A 61 15.75 14.03 13.47
C ILE A 61 16.27 15.32 14.12
N GLU A 62 17.17 16.07 13.46
CA GLU A 62 17.61 17.37 13.93
C GLU A 62 16.41 18.33 14.13
N GLY A 63 15.46 18.38 13.18
CA GLY A 63 14.26 19.18 13.29
C GLY A 63 13.34 18.77 14.44
N VAL A 64 13.14 17.45 14.63
CA VAL A 64 12.34 16.88 15.73
C VAL A 64 12.94 17.26 17.09
N THR A 65 14.25 17.04 17.26
CA THR A 65 14.95 17.32 18.52
C THR A 65 15.02 18.82 18.80
N GLU A 66 15.20 19.67 17.79
CA GLU A 66 15.12 21.13 17.93
C GLU A 66 13.74 21.62 18.40
N ALA A 67 12.68 20.94 18.03
CA ALA A 67 11.34 21.23 18.51
C ALA A 67 11.06 20.68 19.93
N GLY A 68 12.06 20.01 20.55
CA GLY A 68 12.02 19.55 21.95
C GLY A 68 11.40 18.15 22.13
N ALA A 69 11.29 17.34 21.07
CA ALA A 69 10.89 15.95 21.19
C ALA A 69 12.10 15.01 21.16
N ASP A 70 12.04 13.92 21.92
CA ASP A 70 13.00 12.83 21.83
C ASP A 70 12.74 11.97 20.60
N VAL A 71 13.74 11.25 20.12
CA VAL A 71 13.64 10.36 18.97
C VAL A 71 14.05 8.94 19.36
N LEU A 72 13.22 7.97 18.96
CA LEU A 72 13.59 6.57 18.87
C LEU A 72 13.87 6.27 17.39
N ASP A 73 15.14 6.14 17.05
CA ASP A 73 15.62 5.86 15.70
C ASP A 73 15.72 4.35 15.48
N LEU A 74 14.89 3.83 14.56
CA LEU A 74 14.89 2.42 14.17
C LEU A 74 15.81 2.13 12.98
N GLY A 75 16.36 3.18 12.35
CA GLY A 75 17.19 3.06 11.16
C GLY A 75 16.43 2.45 9.98
N LEU A 76 17.02 1.42 9.37
CA LEU A 76 16.46 0.74 8.20
C LEU A 76 15.39 -0.29 8.60
N VAL A 77 14.11 0.01 8.37
CA VAL A 77 12.98 -0.93 8.49
C VAL A 77 11.95 -0.70 7.38
N SER A 78 10.96 -1.58 7.25
CA SER A 78 9.81 -1.38 6.34
C SER A 78 8.81 -0.38 6.91
N THR A 79 7.95 0.15 6.05
CA THR A 79 6.89 1.11 6.46
C THR A 79 5.94 0.50 7.49
N ASP A 80 5.54 -0.74 7.29
CA ASP A 80 4.66 -1.46 8.21
C ASP A 80 5.30 -1.78 9.57
N ALA A 81 6.63 -2.00 9.59
CA ALA A 81 7.37 -2.14 10.84
C ALA A 81 7.44 -0.83 11.63
N LEU A 82 7.52 0.33 10.96
CA LEU A 82 7.39 1.63 11.64
C LEU A 82 5.99 1.77 12.26
N TYR A 83 4.93 1.49 11.53
CA TYR A 83 3.56 1.57 12.06
C TYR A 83 3.36 0.62 13.25
N PHE A 84 3.89 -0.61 13.15
CA PHE A 84 3.92 -1.54 14.25
C PHE A 84 4.64 -0.95 15.46
N ALA A 85 5.83 -0.37 15.29
CA ALA A 85 6.59 0.20 16.40
C ALA A 85 5.84 1.33 17.10
N VAL A 86 5.21 2.25 16.35
CA VAL A 86 4.40 3.34 16.92
C VAL A 86 3.26 2.78 17.77
N GLY A 87 2.53 1.78 17.25
CA GLY A 87 1.42 1.16 17.98
C GLY A 87 1.87 0.31 19.16
N HIS A 88 2.88 -0.55 18.96
CA HIS A 88 3.37 -1.51 19.94
C HIS A 88 4.05 -0.84 21.15
N LEU A 89 4.79 0.23 20.89
CA LEU A 89 5.48 1.00 21.94
C LEU A 89 4.61 2.12 22.52
N GLU A 90 3.36 2.27 22.03
CA GLU A 90 2.42 3.31 22.44
C GLU A 90 2.99 4.74 22.28
N GLU A 91 3.79 4.95 21.23
CA GLU A 91 4.41 6.25 20.96
C GLU A 91 3.40 7.22 20.32
N PRO A 92 3.47 8.54 20.63
CA PRO A 92 2.49 9.51 20.17
C PRO A 92 2.64 9.91 18.71
N GLY A 93 3.66 9.42 17.99
CA GLY A 93 3.83 9.67 16.58
C GLY A 93 5.06 9.02 15.98
N GLY A 94 5.06 8.94 14.65
CA GLY A 94 6.17 8.37 13.89
C GLY A 94 6.32 8.95 12.51
N ALA A 95 7.51 8.80 11.95
CA ALA A 95 7.88 9.26 10.62
C ALA A 95 8.69 8.18 9.89
N MET A 96 8.22 7.78 8.72
CA MET A 96 8.94 6.93 7.78
C MET A 96 9.50 7.75 6.63
N ILE A 97 10.81 7.70 6.44
CA ILE A 97 11.49 8.35 5.31
C ILE A 97 11.53 7.35 4.15
N THR A 98 10.65 7.57 3.17
CA THR A 98 10.47 6.67 2.02
C THR A 98 9.76 7.38 0.86
N ALA A 99 9.91 6.85 -0.34
CA ALA A 99 9.05 7.15 -1.48
C ALA A 99 8.43 5.88 -2.08
N SER A 100 8.35 4.78 -1.30
CA SER A 100 7.72 3.50 -1.69
C SER A 100 8.24 3.01 -3.06
N HIS A 101 7.39 2.97 -4.06
CA HIS A 101 7.66 2.48 -5.42
C HIS A 101 8.20 3.54 -6.39
N ASN A 102 8.35 4.80 -5.98
CA ASN A 102 8.83 5.85 -6.88
C ASN A 102 10.27 5.59 -7.35
N PRO A 103 10.68 6.20 -8.48
CA PRO A 103 12.05 6.14 -8.97
C PRO A 103 13.10 6.53 -7.91
N LYS A 104 14.34 6.12 -8.12
CA LYS A 104 15.47 6.29 -7.16
C LYS A 104 15.74 7.73 -6.72
N ASP A 105 15.40 8.71 -7.57
CA ASP A 105 15.64 10.13 -7.31
C ASP A 105 14.58 10.76 -6.39
N TYR A 106 13.49 10.02 -6.10
CA TYR A 106 12.45 10.45 -5.19
C TYR A 106 12.74 10.01 -3.77
N ASN A 107 12.29 10.84 -2.81
CA ASN A 107 12.13 10.46 -1.41
C ASN A 107 10.94 11.21 -0.80
N GLY A 108 10.64 10.94 0.48
CA GLY A 108 9.47 11.54 1.11
C GLY A 108 9.32 11.17 2.57
N PHE A 109 8.16 11.51 3.13
CA PHE A 109 7.79 11.24 4.52
C PHE A 109 6.36 10.73 4.58
N LYS A 110 6.18 9.53 5.15
CA LYS A 110 4.89 9.06 5.66
C LYS A 110 4.86 9.36 7.15
N LEU A 111 3.92 10.18 7.58
CA LEU A 111 3.81 10.65 8.96
C LEU A 111 2.57 10.04 9.62
N CYS A 112 2.69 9.65 10.87
CA CYS A 112 1.55 9.19 11.67
C CYS A 112 1.59 9.77 13.08
N ARG A 113 0.42 9.80 13.72
CA ARG A 113 0.25 10.07 15.14
C ARG A 113 0.05 8.78 15.92
N GLU A 114 -0.34 8.86 17.17
CA GLU A 114 -0.60 7.70 18.04
C GLU A 114 -1.42 6.61 17.33
N GLU A 115 -1.27 5.37 17.73
CA GLU A 115 -1.94 4.19 17.14
C GLU A 115 -1.67 4.00 15.63
N ALA A 116 -0.54 4.50 15.13
CA ALA A 116 -0.19 4.48 13.71
C ALA A 116 -1.24 5.17 12.79
N ILE A 117 -2.00 6.14 13.30
CA ILE A 117 -2.98 6.89 12.50
C ILE A 117 -2.25 7.81 11.54
N ALA A 118 -2.32 7.53 10.25
CA ALA A 118 -1.64 8.29 9.21
C ALA A 118 -2.13 9.74 9.14
N LEU A 119 -1.21 10.69 8.97
CA LEU A 119 -1.54 12.07 8.63
C LEU A 119 -1.91 12.16 7.15
N SER A 120 -3.04 12.82 6.85
CA SER A 120 -3.49 13.11 5.49
C SER A 120 -3.34 14.59 5.15
N GLY A 121 -3.61 14.96 3.90
CA GLY A 121 -3.58 16.35 3.44
C GLY A 121 -4.45 17.28 4.28
N GLU A 122 -5.64 16.83 4.66
CA GLU A 122 -6.58 17.61 5.49
C GLU A 122 -6.30 17.48 7.00
N GLN A 123 -5.66 16.39 7.42
CA GLN A 123 -5.46 16.04 8.84
C GLN A 123 -3.99 16.04 9.26
N GLY A 124 -3.21 17.03 8.81
CA GLY A 124 -1.83 17.18 9.25
C GLY A 124 -0.87 17.68 8.18
N ILE A 125 -0.83 17.05 6.99
CA ILE A 125 0.14 17.41 5.93
C ILE A 125 -0.04 18.86 5.48
N GLY A 126 -1.29 19.33 5.28
CA GLY A 126 -1.58 20.72 4.92
C GLY A 126 -1.18 21.72 6.02
N GLN A 127 -1.41 21.37 7.28
CA GLN A 127 -1.04 22.21 8.41
C GLN A 127 0.49 22.29 8.59
N ILE A 128 1.20 21.17 8.37
CA ILE A 128 2.68 21.14 8.35
C ILE A 128 3.20 22.06 7.24
N ARG A 129 2.66 21.93 6.01
CA ARG A 129 3.00 22.84 4.90
C ARG A 129 2.81 24.30 5.29
N ASP A 130 1.64 24.66 5.84
CA ASP A 130 1.28 26.02 6.17
C ASP A 130 2.17 26.61 7.28
N LEU A 131 2.57 25.78 8.27
CA LEU A 131 3.55 26.21 9.28
C LEU A 131 4.90 26.56 8.65
N ILE A 132 5.37 25.74 7.70
CA ILE A 132 6.66 25.96 7.06
C ILE A 132 6.62 27.15 6.12
N THR A 133 5.62 27.24 5.23
CA THR A 133 5.54 28.26 4.18
C THR A 133 5.20 29.65 4.72
N SER A 134 4.45 29.73 5.81
CA SER A 134 4.14 31.00 6.47
C SER A 134 5.31 31.59 7.25
N GLY A 135 6.41 30.86 7.44
CA GLY A 135 7.53 31.27 8.30
C GLY A 135 7.17 31.37 9.78
N LYS A 136 6.10 30.70 10.23
CA LYS A 136 5.61 30.74 11.62
C LYS A 136 6.05 29.53 12.45
N LEU A 137 7.07 28.78 11.97
CA LEU A 137 7.67 27.75 12.81
C LEU A 137 8.17 28.38 14.10
N PRO A 138 7.78 27.83 15.26
CA PRO A 138 8.29 28.31 16.55
C PRO A 138 9.82 28.28 16.62
N GLU A 139 10.40 29.14 17.45
CA GLU A 139 11.83 29.07 17.74
C GLU A 139 12.19 27.69 18.31
N PRO A 140 13.43 27.21 18.11
CA PRO A 140 13.89 25.98 18.72
C PRO A 140 13.66 25.95 20.24
N ALA A 141 13.39 24.76 20.76
CA ALA A 141 13.22 24.57 22.20
C ALA A 141 14.51 24.95 22.96
N GLU A 142 14.36 25.44 24.18
CA GLU A 142 15.50 25.77 25.06
C GLU A 142 16.33 24.52 25.35
N TYR A 143 15.66 23.37 25.45
CA TYR A 143 16.28 22.06 25.65
C TYR A 143 15.90 21.15 24.48
N PRO A 144 16.85 20.84 23.59
CA PRO A 144 16.64 19.89 22.49
C PRO A 144 16.36 18.50 23.06
N GLY A 145 15.59 17.72 22.30
CA GLY A 145 15.39 16.30 22.59
C GLY A 145 16.66 15.44 22.40
N SER A 146 16.61 14.25 22.91
CA SER A 146 17.65 13.20 22.75
C SER A 146 17.31 12.24 21.61
N VAL A 147 18.32 11.46 21.17
CA VAL A 147 18.15 10.40 20.17
C VAL A 147 18.61 9.09 20.81
N GLU A 148 17.77 8.06 20.71
CA GLU A 148 18.05 6.69 21.10
C GLU A 148 17.88 5.78 19.87
N GLU A 149 18.82 4.88 19.61
CA GLU A 149 18.70 3.87 18.57
C GLU A 149 18.07 2.59 19.13
N SER A 150 17.21 1.94 18.34
CA SER A 150 16.58 0.67 18.73
C SER A 150 16.40 -0.25 17.52
N ASP A 151 16.39 -1.55 17.78
CA ASP A 151 16.07 -2.56 16.76
C ASP A 151 14.72 -3.22 17.09
N ILE A 152 13.76 -3.07 16.20
CA ILE A 152 12.40 -3.62 16.32
C ILE A 152 12.20 -4.90 15.49
N THR A 153 13.23 -5.34 14.76
CA THR A 153 13.10 -6.38 13.73
C THR A 153 12.55 -7.70 14.28
N GLU A 154 13.01 -8.13 15.45
CA GLU A 154 12.58 -9.39 16.06
C GLU A 154 11.14 -9.28 16.58
N ASP A 155 10.80 -8.19 17.29
CA ASP A 155 9.43 -7.96 17.81
C ASP A 155 8.43 -7.86 16.67
N TYR A 156 8.81 -7.21 15.55
CA TYR A 156 7.99 -7.14 14.35
C TYR A 156 7.83 -8.52 13.70
N ALA A 157 8.90 -9.32 13.63
CA ALA A 157 8.81 -10.68 13.09
C ALA A 157 7.85 -11.55 13.92
N GLU A 158 7.92 -11.46 15.25
CA GLU A 158 7.00 -12.16 16.15
C GLU A 158 5.56 -11.69 15.96
N HIS A 159 5.34 -10.39 15.82
CA HIS A 159 4.03 -9.82 15.53
C HIS A 159 3.44 -10.37 14.21
N CYS A 160 4.21 -10.35 13.12
CA CYS A 160 3.76 -10.90 11.83
C CYS A 160 3.32 -12.36 11.94
N LEU A 161 4.01 -13.18 12.74
CA LEU A 161 3.70 -14.58 12.93
C LEU A 161 2.41 -14.80 13.72
N THR A 162 1.90 -13.82 14.47
CA THR A 162 0.60 -13.94 15.16
C THR A 162 -0.59 -14.00 14.20
N PHE A 163 -0.42 -13.55 12.95
CA PHE A 163 -1.48 -13.54 11.94
C PHE A 163 -1.73 -14.90 11.30
N ILE A 164 -0.80 -15.83 11.44
CA ILE A 164 -0.88 -17.16 10.81
C ILE A 164 -0.75 -18.28 11.84
N ASN A 165 -1.27 -19.44 11.49
CA ASN A 165 -1.06 -20.68 12.23
C ASN A 165 -0.43 -21.70 11.32
N THR A 166 0.81 -22.07 11.62
CA THR A 166 1.61 -23.04 10.85
C THR A 166 1.55 -24.47 11.41
N GLU A 167 0.71 -24.71 12.43
CA GLU A 167 0.56 -26.07 12.99
C GLU A 167 -0.13 -26.99 11.98
N GLY A 168 0.55 -28.07 11.63
CA GLY A 168 0.03 -29.10 10.73
C GLY A 168 -0.05 -28.70 9.25
N VAL A 169 0.55 -27.58 8.84
CA VAL A 169 0.65 -27.20 7.42
C VAL A 169 1.80 -27.93 6.72
N ARG A 170 1.67 -28.12 5.41
CA ARG A 170 2.78 -28.61 4.60
C ARG A 170 3.86 -27.55 4.40
N PRO A 171 5.13 -27.93 4.22
CA PRO A 171 6.16 -27.01 3.79
C PRO A 171 5.81 -26.44 2.40
N LEU A 172 6.24 -25.19 2.15
CA LEU A 172 6.13 -24.49 0.88
C LEU A 172 7.51 -24.12 0.36
N LYS A 173 7.63 -23.99 -0.95
CA LYS A 173 8.73 -23.33 -1.61
C LYS A 173 8.22 -22.04 -2.26
N ILE A 174 8.72 -20.90 -1.81
CA ILE A 174 8.25 -19.55 -2.22
C ILE A 174 9.39 -18.83 -2.91
N VAL A 175 9.17 -18.25 -4.08
CA VAL A 175 10.13 -17.31 -4.66
C VAL A 175 9.78 -15.90 -4.18
N VAL A 176 10.74 -15.18 -3.64
CA VAL A 176 10.53 -13.84 -3.09
C VAL A 176 11.41 -12.83 -3.80
N ASP A 177 10.79 -11.86 -4.44
CA ASP A 177 11.43 -10.71 -5.05
C ASP A 177 11.29 -9.50 -4.13
N ALA A 178 12.41 -9.08 -3.54
CA ALA A 178 12.46 -7.92 -2.67
C ALA A 178 12.71 -6.59 -3.43
N GLY A 179 12.96 -6.63 -4.74
CA GLY A 179 13.22 -5.45 -5.57
C GLY A 179 14.35 -4.55 -5.04
N ASN A 180 15.37 -5.11 -4.38
CA ASN A 180 16.40 -4.39 -3.62
C ASN A 180 15.85 -3.52 -2.46
N GLY A 181 14.61 -3.79 -2.05
CA GLY A 181 13.83 -3.08 -1.04
C GLY A 181 13.86 -3.72 0.35
N MET A 182 13.05 -3.15 1.25
CA MET A 182 13.06 -3.48 2.67
C MET A 182 12.62 -4.92 2.98
N ALA A 183 11.85 -5.58 2.11
CA ALA A 183 11.50 -6.98 2.26
C ALA A 183 12.75 -7.88 2.39
N GLY A 184 13.87 -7.52 1.72
CA GLY A 184 15.13 -8.25 1.81
C GLY A 184 15.73 -8.28 3.22
N LYS A 185 15.47 -7.27 4.05
CA LYS A 185 15.88 -7.21 5.47
C LYS A 185 14.84 -7.81 6.40
N MET A 186 13.55 -7.54 6.16
CA MET A 186 12.50 -7.85 7.13
C MET A 186 12.02 -9.31 7.07
N LEU A 187 12.14 -9.98 5.92
CA LEU A 187 11.65 -11.35 5.76
C LEU A 187 12.55 -12.46 6.34
N PRO A 188 13.90 -12.40 6.27
CA PRO A 188 14.73 -13.48 6.78
C PRO A 188 14.42 -13.90 8.24
N PRO A 189 14.29 -13.00 9.23
CA PRO A 189 13.94 -13.37 10.60
C PRO A 189 12.58 -14.05 10.74
N ILE A 190 11.64 -13.74 9.83
CA ILE A 190 10.32 -14.37 9.78
C ILE A 190 10.42 -15.80 9.21
N PHE A 191 11.12 -15.96 8.08
CA PHE A 191 11.28 -17.26 7.43
C PHE A 191 12.06 -18.26 8.29
N GLU A 192 13.03 -17.81 9.11
CA GLU A 192 13.76 -18.66 10.06
C GLU A 192 12.84 -19.36 11.06
N LYS A 193 11.66 -18.83 11.32
CA LYS A 193 10.65 -19.37 12.25
C LYS A 193 9.54 -20.17 11.56
N LEU A 194 9.59 -20.29 10.22
CA LEU A 194 8.55 -20.94 9.41
C LEU A 194 9.03 -22.28 8.82
N PRO A 195 8.11 -23.23 8.60
CA PRO A 195 8.42 -24.48 7.90
C PRO A 195 8.46 -24.29 6.38
N PHE A 196 8.78 -23.09 5.87
CA PHE A 196 8.76 -22.74 4.46
C PHE A 196 10.18 -22.49 3.96
N ASP A 197 10.48 -22.99 2.78
CA ASP A 197 11.71 -22.66 2.05
C ASP A 197 11.44 -21.45 1.14
N TYR A 198 12.43 -20.56 0.97
CA TYR A 198 12.32 -19.47 0.03
C TYR A 198 13.53 -19.35 -0.88
N VAL A 199 13.28 -18.90 -2.09
CA VAL A 199 14.31 -18.54 -3.08
C VAL A 199 14.32 -17.02 -3.16
N SER A 200 15.38 -16.38 -2.67
CA SER A 200 15.55 -14.94 -2.66
C SER A 200 15.92 -14.39 -4.03
N MET A 201 15.26 -13.29 -4.43
CA MET A 201 15.65 -12.43 -5.54
C MET A 201 15.81 -11.00 -5.01
N TYR A 202 16.96 -10.39 -5.31
CA TYR A 202 17.25 -8.97 -5.03
C TYR A 202 17.06 -8.56 -3.57
N PHE A 203 17.51 -9.40 -2.61
CA PHE A 203 17.42 -9.15 -1.16
C PHE A 203 18.46 -8.15 -0.66
N GLU A 204 19.52 -7.89 -1.45
CA GLU A 204 20.50 -6.88 -1.11
C GLU A 204 19.88 -5.49 -1.19
N LEU A 205 19.94 -4.73 -0.08
CA LEU A 205 19.39 -3.39 -0.01
C LEU A 205 20.19 -2.43 -0.90
N ASP A 206 19.57 -1.89 -1.94
CA ASP A 206 20.21 -0.94 -2.85
C ASP A 206 19.21 0.07 -3.40
N GLY A 207 19.24 1.29 -2.86
CA GLY A 207 18.36 2.39 -3.29
C GLY A 207 18.60 2.91 -4.71
N SER A 208 19.56 2.34 -5.45
CA SER A 208 19.71 2.61 -6.89
C SER A 208 18.82 1.73 -7.77
N PHE A 209 18.23 0.66 -7.20
CA PHE A 209 17.38 -0.32 -7.88
C PHE A 209 18.00 -0.90 -9.15
N PRO A 210 19.15 -1.59 -9.05
CA PRO A 210 19.94 -1.97 -10.23
C PRO A 210 19.30 -3.07 -11.09
N ASN A 211 18.32 -3.80 -10.58
CA ASN A 211 17.68 -4.91 -11.28
C ASN A 211 16.42 -4.47 -12.01
N HIS A 212 15.44 -3.96 -11.28
CA HIS A 212 14.20 -3.35 -11.82
C HIS A 212 13.66 -2.28 -10.85
N PRO A 213 12.80 -1.36 -11.31
CA PRO A 213 12.10 -0.46 -10.41
C PRO A 213 11.29 -1.22 -9.34
N PRO A 214 11.22 -0.74 -8.09
CA PRO A 214 10.51 -1.43 -7.00
C PRO A 214 8.99 -1.21 -7.09
N ASN A 215 8.41 -1.43 -8.27
CA ASN A 215 7.01 -1.22 -8.57
C ASN A 215 6.38 -2.48 -9.19
N PRO A 216 5.92 -3.44 -8.39
CA PRO A 216 5.41 -4.72 -8.89
C PRO A 216 4.01 -4.62 -9.54
N ILE A 217 3.37 -3.45 -9.57
CA ILE A 217 2.13 -3.24 -10.33
C ILE A 217 2.41 -3.22 -11.84
N GLU A 218 3.62 -2.84 -12.25
CA GLU A 218 4.03 -2.83 -13.65
C GLU A 218 4.40 -4.25 -14.09
N PRO A 219 3.75 -4.78 -15.15
CA PRO A 219 3.95 -6.18 -15.59
C PRO A 219 5.40 -6.53 -15.90
N GLU A 220 6.16 -5.60 -16.45
CA GLU A 220 7.56 -5.78 -16.83
C GLU A 220 8.45 -6.12 -15.62
N ASN A 221 8.12 -5.57 -14.45
CA ASN A 221 8.87 -5.82 -13.21
C ASN A 221 8.55 -7.19 -12.60
N MET A 222 7.54 -7.90 -13.12
CA MET A 222 7.13 -9.23 -12.65
C MET A 222 7.68 -10.38 -13.50
N GLU A 223 8.22 -10.11 -14.69
CA GLU A 223 8.61 -11.15 -15.67
C GLU A 223 9.65 -12.13 -15.11
N GLU A 224 10.69 -11.63 -14.45
CA GLU A 224 11.74 -12.48 -13.89
C GLU A 224 11.21 -13.34 -12.73
N LEU A 225 10.33 -12.79 -11.89
CA LEU A 225 9.66 -13.56 -10.84
C LEU A 225 8.80 -14.67 -11.44
N GLN A 226 8.03 -14.41 -12.49
CA GLN A 226 7.20 -15.40 -13.19
C GLN A 226 8.02 -16.56 -13.74
N GLU A 227 9.16 -16.25 -14.37
CA GLU A 227 10.09 -17.25 -14.89
C GLU A 227 10.76 -18.05 -13.76
N ARG A 228 11.14 -17.37 -12.69
CA ARG A 228 11.79 -18.01 -11.54
C ARG A 228 10.85 -18.95 -10.81
N VAL A 229 9.60 -18.61 -10.61
CA VAL A 229 8.57 -19.50 -10.03
C VAL A 229 8.47 -20.80 -10.81
N LYS A 230 8.36 -20.71 -12.14
CA LYS A 230 8.28 -21.90 -13.02
C LYS A 230 9.54 -22.75 -12.98
N SER A 231 10.71 -22.12 -13.08
CA SER A 231 11.99 -22.84 -13.13
C SER A 231 12.35 -23.53 -11.81
N GLU A 232 11.96 -22.92 -10.69
CA GLU A 232 12.17 -23.50 -9.35
C GLU A 232 11.10 -24.53 -8.96
N GLY A 233 9.98 -24.59 -9.69
CA GLY A 233 8.82 -25.41 -9.32
C GLY A 233 8.27 -24.97 -7.96
N ALA A 234 8.23 -23.68 -7.73
CA ALA A 234 7.75 -23.11 -6.48
C ALA A 234 6.23 -23.18 -6.36
N ASP A 235 5.70 -23.14 -5.13
CA ASP A 235 4.26 -23.14 -4.88
C ASP A 235 3.63 -21.81 -5.31
N PHE A 236 4.37 -20.70 -5.16
CA PHE A 236 4.03 -19.39 -5.68
C PHE A 236 5.24 -18.45 -5.60
N GLY A 237 5.12 -17.26 -6.18
CA GLY A 237 6.07 -16.17 -6.05
C GLY A 237 5.42 -14.93 -5.47
N VAL A 238 6.22 -14.07 -4.84
CA VAL A 238 5.77 -12.77 -4.31
C VAL A 238 6.79 -11.70 -4.59
N ALA A 239 6.34 -10.53 -5.06
CA ALA A 239 7.13 -9.32 -5.21
C ALA A 239 6.64 -8.25 -4.26
N PHE A 240 7.57 -7.48 -3.69
CA PHE A 240 7.30 -6.35 -2.80
C PHE A 240 7.71 -5.03 -3.46
N ASP A 241 7.08 -3.95 -3.06
CA ASP A 241 7.59 -2.62 -3.38
C ASP A 241 8.74 -2.20 -2.45
N GLY A 242 9.30 -1.01 -2.68
CA GLY A 242 10.56 -0.62 -2.03
C GLY A 242 10.50 -0.60 -0.50
N ASP A 243 9.40 -0.16 0.09
CA ASP A 243 9.20 -0.09 1.55
C ASP A 243 8.35 -1.23 2.12
N ALA A 244 8.01 -2.24 1.28
CA ALA A 244 7.38 -3.51 1.62
C ALA A 244 5.96 -3.41 2.23
N ASP A 245 5.27 -2.28 2.08
CA ASP A 245 3.88 -2.15 2.51
C ASP A 245 2.88 -2.76 1.51
N ARG A 246 3.34 -3.11 0.30
CA ARG A 246 2.56 -3.80 -0.74
C ARG A 246 3.21 -5.11 -1.16
N CYS A 247 2.37 -6.07 -1.57
CA CYS A 247 2.84 -7.28 -2.24
C CYS A 247 1.96 -7.66 -3.44
N PHE A 248 2.58 -8.30 -4.41
CA PHE A 248 1.95 -8.89 -5.59
C PHE A 248 2.39 -10.34 -5.73
N VAL A 249 1.48 -11.20 -6.12
CA VAL A 249 1.70 -12.64 -6.10
C VAL A 249 1.60 -13.23 -7.50
N VAL A 250 2.43 -14.23 -7.75
CA VAL A 250 2.46 -15.04 -8.98
C VAL A 250 2.13 -16.49 -8.59
N ASP A 251 1.19 -17.11 -9.26
CA ASP A 251 0.83 -18.51 -9.00
C ASP A 251 1.93 -19.50 -9.49
N GLU A 252 1.77 -20.77 -9.19
CA GLU A 252 2.72 -21.85 -9.57
C GLU A 252 2.90 -22.01 -11.08
N LYS A 253 2.04 -21.39 -11.90
CA LYS A 253 2.13 -21.42 -13.37
C LYS A 253 2.85 -20.17 -13.93
N GLY A 254 3.23 -19.23 -13.06
CA GLY A 254 3.82 -17.98 -13.46
C GLY A 254 2.79 -16.93 -13.90
N VAL A 255 1.55 -17.04 -13.44
CA VAL A 255 0.50 -16.05 -13.73
C VAL A 255 0.40 -15.07 -12.57
N THR A 256 0.53 -13.77 -12.84
CA THR A 256 0.34 -12.72 -11.86
C THR A 256 -1.13 -12.64 -11.44
N ILE A 257 -1.36 -12.60 -10.12
CA ILE A 257 -2.68 -12.44 -9.52
C ILE A 257 -2.92 -10.96 -9.27
N SER A 258 -4.07 -10.45 -9.70
CA SER A 258 -4.43 -9.05 -9.43
C SER A 258 -4.60 -8.79 -7.92
N GLY A 259 -4.29 -7.57 -7.49
CA GLY A 259 -4.32 -7.21 -6.07
C GLY A 259 -5.70 -7.40 -5.42
N ASP A 260 -6.77 -7.17 -6.16
CA ASP A 260 -8.15 -7.38 -5.69
C ASP A 260 -8.51 -8.86 -5.51
N LEU A 261 -8.04 -9.75 -6.39
CA LEU A 261 -8.20 -11.19 -6.19
C LEU A 261 -7.38 -11.72 -5.02
N LEU A 262 -6.17 -11.21 -4.88
CA LEU A 262 -5.34 -11.52 -3.72
C LEU A 262 -6.01 -11.04 -2.43
N ALA A 263 -6.55 -9.82 -2.44
CA ALA A 263 -7.31 -9.27 -1.32
C ALA A 263 -8.55 -10.12 -0.97
N ALA A 264 -9.26 -10.64 -1.98
CA ALA A 264 -10.39 -11.55 -1.77
C ALA A 264 -9.95 -12.85 -1.09
N LEU A 265 -8.80 -13.43 -1.47
CA LEU A 265 -8.25 -14.61 -0.80
C LEU A 265 -7.85 -14.33 0.65
N VAL A 266 -7.19 -13.20 0.90
CA VAL A 266 -6.85 -12.78 2.28
C VAL A 266 -8.10 -12.55 3.09
N ALA A 267 -9.13 -11.86 2.54
CA ALA A 267 -10.40 -11.66 3.21
C ALA A 267 -11.09 -12.98 3.59
N LYS A 268 -11.03 -14.00 2.71
CA LYS A 268 -11.53 -15.33 3.03
C LYS A 268 -10.82 -15.94 4.24
N SER A 269 -9.48 -15.86 4.29
CA SER A 269 -8.72 -16.36 5.44
C SER A 269 -9.05 -15.62 6.74
N VAL A 270 -9.29 -14.30 6.66
CA VAL A 270 -9.75 -13.48 7.81
C VAL A 270 -11.13 -13.94 8.28
N LEU A 271 -12.08 -14.16 7.35
CA LEU A 271 -13.44 -14.61 7.68
C LEU A 271 -13.50 -16.05 8.24
N GLU A 272 -12.56 -16.92 7.85
CA GLU A 272 -12.41 -18.25 8.48
C GLU A 272 -12.03 -18.13 9.98
N LYS A 273 -11.25 -17.12 10.34
CA LYS A 273 -10.82 -16.83 11.73
C LYS A 273 -11.85 -16.02 12.51
N GLU A 274 -12.53 -15.09 11.84
CA GLU A 274 -13.55 -14.19 12.43
C GLU A 274 -14.82 -14.17 11.57
N PRO A 275 -15.72 -15.16 11.73
CA PRO A 275 -16.97 -15.21 10.97
C PRO A 275 -17.85 -13.98 11.20
N GLY A 276 -18.36 -13.39 10.12
CA GLY A 276 -19.22 -12.20 10.19
C GLY A 276 -18.46 -10.88 10.26
N ALA A 277 -17.14 -10.89 10.19
CA ALA A 277 -16.33 -9.65 10.23
C ALA A 277 -16.69 -8.69 9.09
N THR A 278 -16.51 -7.40 9.37
CA THR A 278 -16.57 -6.34 8.36
C THR A 278 -15.26 -6.28 7.60
N ILE A 279 -15.36 -6.24 6.26
CA ILE A 279 -14.23 -6.17 5.33
C ILE A 279 -14.42 -4.97 4.41
N LEU A 280 -13.41 -4.11 4.30
CA LEU A 280 -13.43 -2.98 3.38
C LEU A 280 -12.72 -3.32 2.06
N TYR A 281 -13.18 -2.72 0.96
CA TYR A 281 -12.54 -2.85 -0.34
C TYR A 281 -12.66 -1.58 -1.18
N SER A 282 -11.65 -1.31 -2.01
CA SER A 282 -11.66 -0.11 -2.85
C SER A 282 -12.66 -0.21 -4.00
N ALA A 283 -13.16 0.93 -4.44
CA ALA A 283 -14.21 1.06 -5.46
C ALA A 283 -13.85 0.43 -6.81
N VAL A 284 -12.56 0.22 -7.06
CA VAL A 284 -12.04 -0.36 -8.32
C VAL A 284 -11.79 -1.87 -8.25
N CYS A 285 -12.02 -2.49 -7.09
CA CYS A 285 -11.90 -3.95 -6.97
C CYS A 285 -13.00 -4.66 -7.75
N SER A 286 -12.69 -5.85 -8.25
CA SER A 286 -13.62 -6.78 -8.89
C SER A 286 -14.86 -7.07 -8.05
N LYS A 287 -15.98 -7.36 -8.71
CA LYS A 287 -17.19 -7.90 -8.07
C LYS A 287 -16.93 -9.19 -7.30
N THR A 288 -15.94 -9.95 -7.71
CA THR A 288 -15.46 -11.14 -6.97
C THR A 288 -15.25 -10.84 -5.48
N PHE A 289 -14.72 -9.65 -5.14
CA PHE A 289 -14.40 -9.32 -3.76
C PHE A 289 -15.63 -9.27 -2.85
N PRO A 290 -16.64 -8.38 -3.08
CA PRO A 290 -17.83 -8.35 -2.25
C PRO A 290 -18.65 -9.65 -2.32
N GLU A 291 -18.72 -10.30 -3.49
CA GLU A 291 -19.45 -11.56 -3.64
C GLU A 291 -18.83 -12.68 -2.78
N LEU A 292 -17.50 -12.76 -2.74
CA LEU A 292 -16.82 -13.71 -1.87
C LEU A 292 -17.06 -13.41 -0.39
N VAL A 293 -16.84 -12.15 0.02
CA VAL A 293 -16.99 -11.73 1.42
C VAL A 293 -18.40 -12.01 1.93
N GLU A 294 -19.44 -11.65 1.15
CA GLU A 294 -20.85 -11.90 1.49
C GLU A 294 -21.19 -13.39 1.45
N GLY A 295 -20.63 -14.12 0.47
CA GLY A 295 -20.78 -15.58 0.37
C GLY A 295 -20.22 -16.36 1.55
N GLU A 296 -19.12 -15.88 2.13
CA GLU A 296 -18.51 -16.41 3.36
C GLU A 296 -19.15 -15.86 4.66
N GLY A 297 -20.23 -15.07 4.52
CA GLY A 297 -21.01 -14.55 5.65
C GLY A 297 -20.43 -13.30 6.29
N GLY A 298 -19.45 -12.66 5.67
CA GLY A 298 -18.90 -11.37 6.08
C GLY A 298 -19.77 -10.19 5.63
N ARG A 299 -19.38 -8.99 6.04
CA ARG A 299 -19.98 -7.73 5.60
C ARG A 299 -18.98 -6.94 4.74
N ALA A 300 -19.26 -6.82 3.44
CA ALA A 300 -18.44 -6.03 2.52
C ALA A 300 -18.84 -4.54 2.55
N ILE A 301 -17.86 -3.64 2.69
CA ILE A 301 -18.06 -2.18 2.61
C ILE A 301 -17.14 -1.61 1.54
N ARG A 302 -17.73 -0.97 0.53
CA ARG A 302 -17.01 -0.31 -0.56
C ARG A 302 -16.53 1.08 -0.13
N THR A 303 -15.27 1.42 -0.42
CA THR A 303 -14.64 2.70 -0.09
C THR A 303 -13.92 3.31 -1.29
N LYS A 304 -13.57 4.58 -1.22
CA LYS A 304 -12.61 5.19 -2.17
C LYS A 304 -11.24 4.53 -2.02
N ALA A 305 -10.49 4.51 -3.12
CA ALA A 305 -9.09 4.08 -3.08
C ALA A 305 -8.20 5.07 -2.31
N GLY A 306 -7.24 4.54 -1.54
CA GLY A 306 -6.22 5.32 -0.84
C GLY A 306 -6.16 5.06 0.66
N HIS A 307 -4.95 4.82 1.14
CA HIS A 307 -4.69 4.43 2.54
C HIS A 307 -5.17 5.45 3.59
N SER A 308 -5.16 6.75 3.27
CA SER A 308 -5.65 7.79 4.17
C SER A 308 -7.19 7.85 4.26
N ILE A 309 -7.90 7.14 3.40
CA ILE A 309 -9.36 7.03 3.39
C ILE A 309 -9.77 5.70 4.02
N ILE A 310 -9.16 4.60 3.60
CA ILE A 310 -9.55 3.26 4.06
C ILE A 310 -9.22 3.04 5.54
N LYS A 311 -8.04 3.49 6.02
CA LYS A 311 -7.63 3.32 7.44
C LYS A 311 -8.60 3.97 8.44
N PRO A 312 -9.04 5.25 8.29
CA PRO A 312 -10.07 5.83 9.15
C PRO A 312 -11.41 5.10 9.08
N GLN A 313 -11.85 4.67 7.89
CA GLN A 313 -13.10 3.93 7.75
C GLN A 313 -13.01 2.53 8.37
N MET A 314 -11.86 1.86 8.30
CA MET A 314 -11.68 0.60 9.02
C MET A 314 -11.85 0.77 10.52
N ARG A 315 -11.34 1.86 11.11
CA ARG A 315 -11.56 2.20 12.53
C ARG A 315 -13.03 2.51 12.83
N GLU A 316 -13.70 3.25 11.95
CA GLU A 316 -15.13 3.60 12.10
C GLU A 316 -16.02 2.38 12.11
N TYR A 317 -15.76 1.41 11.21
CA TYR A 317 -16.57 0.20 11.07
C TYR A 317 -16.04 -1.01 11.85
N ASP A 318 -14.96 -0.84 12.60
CA ASP A 318 -14.21 -1.93 13.25
C ASP A 318 -13.92 -3.09 12.29
N ALA A 319 -13.47 -2.72 11.07
CA ALA A 319 -13.24 -3.69 10.02
C ALA A 319 -11.98 -4.52 10.30
N ALA A 320 -12.10 -5.84 10.21
CA ALA A 320 -11.00 -6.76 10.47
C ALA A 320 -9.92 -6.68 9.38
N PHE A 321 -10.33 -6.38 8.14
CA PHE A 321 -9.45 -6.32 6.98
C PHE A 321 -9.92 -5.28 5.97
N GLY A 322 -8.97 -4.72 5.21
CA GLY A 322 -9.23 -3.89 4.04
C GLY A 322 -8.29 -4.26 2.91
N GLY A 323 -8.78 -4.26 1.66
CA GLY A 323 -7.97 -4.60 0.50
C GLY A 323 -8.17 -3.65 -0.68
N GLU A 324 -7.08 -3.40 -1.41
CA GLU A 324 -7.08 -2.56 -2.61
C GLU A 324 -6.48 -3.29 -3.81
N HIS A 325 -6.94 -2.94 -5.00
CA HIS A 325 -6.35 -3.39 -6.26
C HIS A 325 -4.85 -3.04 -6.38
N SER A 326 -4.43 -1.95 -5.75
CA SER A 326 -3.04 -1.46 -5.74
C SER A 326 -2.06 -2.31 -4.94
N GLY A 327 -2.52 -3.41 -4.29
CA GLY A 327 -1.68 -4.32 -3.50
C GLY A 327 -1.46 -3.87 -2.06
N HIS A 328 -2.25 -2.92 -1.55
CA HIS A 328 -2.31 -2.60 -0.12
C HIS A 328 -3.32 -3.49 0.59
N PHE A 329 -2.92 -4.06 1.72
CA PHE A 329 -3.70 -4.98 2.54
C PHE A 329 -3.61 -4.52 3.99
N TYR A 330 -4.73 -4.06 4.54
CA TYR A 330 -4.84 -3.44 5.85
C TYR A 330 -5.41 -4.42 6.86
N PHE A 331 -4.82 -4.50 8.03
CA PHE A 331 -5.25 -5.41 9.09
C PHE A 331 -5.57 -4.63 10.38
N ARG A 332 -6.78 -4.86 10.95
CA ARG A 332 -7.16 -4.24 12.22
C ARG A 332 -6.13 -4.53 13.30
N ASP A 333 -5.71 -5.78 13.42
CA ASP A 333 -4.81 -6.25 14.45
C ASP A 333 -3.33 -5.85 14.17
N ASN A 334 -3.07 -5.21 13.03
CA ASN A 334 -1.84 -4.47 12.72
C ASN A 334 -2.06 -2.95 12.83
N TYR A 335 -2.77 -2.49 13.84
CA TYR A 335 -3.08 -1.07 14.06
C TYR A 335 -3.80 -0.41 12.87
N PHE A 336 -4.59 -1.17 12.12
CA PHE A 336 -5.23 -0.77 10.87
C PHE A 336 -4.23 -0.35 9.76
N ALA A 337 -2.97 -0.71 9.92
CA ALA A 337 -1.93 -0.43 8.94
C ALA A 337 -1.90 -1.52 7.85
N ASP A 338 -1.41 -1.13 6.69
CA ASP A 338 -1.09 -2.01 5.59
C ASP A 338 0.21 -2.77 5.85
N SER A 339 0.27 -4.02 5.37
CA SER A 339 1.47 -4.86 5.38
C SER A 339 1.42 -5.87 4.24
N GLY A 340 2.36 -5.74 3.30
CA GLY A 340 2.58 -6.74 2.27
C GLY A 340 3.09 -8.06 2.86
N ILE A 341 3.88 -7.98 3.93
CA ILE A 341 4.45 -9.14 4.61
C ILE A 341 3.36 -9.99 5.27
N ILE A 342 2.44 -9.39 6.01
CA ILE A 342 1.32 -10.11 6.66
C ILE A 342 0.39 -10.71 5.60
N ALA A 343 0.14 -9.98 4.49
CA ALA A 343 -0.67 -10.51 3.38
C ALA A 343 -0.01 -11.73 2.73
N MET A 344 1.27 -11.69 2.43
CA MET A 344 2.05 -12.83 1.91
C MET A 344 1.97 -14.04 2.86
N LEU A 345 2.17 -13.83 4.16
CA LEU A 345 2.09 -14.89 5.17
C LEU A 345 0.69 -15.52 5.23
N THR A 346 -0.36 -14.71 5.13
CA THR A 346 -1.75 -15.19 5.12
C THR A 346 -2.02 -16.06 3.88
N VAL A 347 -1.51 -15.66 2.71
CA VAL A 347 -1.60 -16.48 1.48
C VAL A 347 -0.81 -17.78 1.62
N ALA A 348 0.40 -17.71 2.19
CA ALA A 348 1.23 -18.89 2.44
C ALA A 348 0.51 -19.90 3.37
N GLU A 349 -0.09 -19.42 4.47
CA GLU A 349 -0.91 -20.26 5.35
C GLU A 349 -2.05 -20.93 4.59
N LEU A 350 -2.78 -20.17 3.77
CA LEU A 350 -3.92 -20.68 3.01
C LEU A 350 -3.50 -21.81 2.04
N VAL A 351 -2.45 -21.55 1.23
CA VAL A 351 -1.92 -22.54 0.27
C VAL A 351 -1.42 -23.81 0.97
N ALA A 352 -0.70 -23.63 2.09
CA ALA A 352 -0.15 -24.74 2.85
C ALA A 352 -1.22 -25.59 3.53
N ARG A 353 -2.29 -24.97 4.03
CA ARG A 353 -3.40 -25.63 4.74
C ARG A 353 -4.35 -26.35 3.79
N GLN A 354 -4.70 -25.72 2.67
CA GLN A 354 -5.61 -26.30 1.67
C GLN A 354 -4.96 -27.45 0.86
N ASN A 355 -3.63 -27.57 0.91
CA ASN A 355 -2.85 -28.55 0.15
C ASN A 355 -3.21 -28.56 -1.34
N ALA A 356 -3.43 -27.38 -1.90
CA ALA A 356 -3.80 -27.15 -3.29
C ALA A 356 -2.89 -26.06 -3.89
N PRO A 357 -2.63 -26.09 -5.19
CA PRO A 357 -1.91 -25.00 -5.84
C PRO A 357 -2.73 -23.70 -5.80
N LEU A 358 -2.06 -22.57 -5.77
CA LEU A 358 -2.71 -21.24 -5.63
C LEU A 358 -3.71 -20.99 -6.76
N SER A 359 -3.39 -21.37 -8.00
CA SER A 359 -4.31 -21.23 -9.14
C SER A 359 -5.63 -22.00 -8.96
N ALA A 360 -5.60 -23.15 -8.23
CA ALA A 360 -6.82 -23.91 -7.96
C ALA A 360 -7.69 -23.27 -6.88
N LEU A 361 -7.12 -22.47 -5.97
CA LEU A 361 -7.88 -21.71 -4.98
C LEU A 361 -8.58 -20.49 -5.62
N LEU A 362 -8.01 -19.94 -6.68
CA LEU A 362 -8.57 -18.80 -7.42
C LEU A 362 -9.69 -19.22 -8.39
N THR A 363 -9.55 -20.34 -9.08
CA THR A 363 -10.48 -20.78 -10.13
C THR A 363 -11.96 -20.72 -9.71
N PRO A 364 -12.39 -21.15 -8.51
CA PRO A 364 -13.80 -21.13 -8.13
C PRO A 364 -14.32 -19.73 -7.76
N ILE A 365 -13.45 -18.78 -7.49
CA ILE A 365 -13.82 -17.43 -7.02
C ILE A 365 -13.67 -16.36 -8.08
N ASP A 366 -13.08 -16.65 -9.23
CA ASP A 366 -12.82 -15.70 -10.31
C ASP A 366 -13.57 -16.01 -11.61
N PRO A 367 -14.88 -15.71 -11.68
CA PRO A 367 -15.68 -15.94 -12.87
C PRO A 367 -15.56 -14.82 -13.91
N TYR A 368 -14.89 -13.71 -13.61
CA TYR A 368 -14.86 -12.51 -14.44
C TYR A 368 -13.59 -12.37 -15.25
N VAL A 369 -13.68 -11.60 -16.34
CA VAL A 369 -12.53 -11.13 -17.14
C VAL A 369 -12.37 -9.63 -16.96
N ARG A 370 -11.12 -9.13 -16.92
CA ARG A 370 -10.76 -7.75 -16.59
C ARG A 370 -9.85 -7.14 -17.64
N SER A 371 -9.95 -5.81 -17.81
CA SER A 371 -9.05 -5.04 -18.68
C SER A 371 -7.69 -4.75 -18.04
N GLY A 372 -7.58 -4.85 -16.70
CA GLY A 372 -6.57 -4.11 -15.95
C GLY A 372 -6.87 -2.61 -15.94
N GLU A 373 -6.02 -1.84 -15.25
CA GLU A 373 -6.11 -0.38 -15.24
C GLU A 373 -5.52 0.20 -16.53
N ILE A 374 -6.31 0.99 -17.26
CA ILE A 374 -5.90 1.65 -18.52
C ILE A 374 -5.85 3.15 -18.26
N ASN A 375 -4.68 3.75 -18.50
CA ASN A 375 -4.46 5.18 -18.32
C ASN A 375 -4.65 5.92 -19.67
N SER A 376 -5.39 7.03 -19.65
CA SER A 376 -5.64 7.88 -20.81
C SER A 376 -5.41 9.35 -20.45
N GLU A 377 -4.57 10.04 -21.22
CA GLU A 377 -4.42 11.50 -21.15
C GLU A 377 -5.64 12.17 -21.77
N VAL A 378 -6.22 13.15 -21.07
CA VAL A 378 -7.38 13.92 -21.55
C VAL A 378 -7.18 15.40 -21.26
N GLU A 379 -7.73 16.27 -22.10
CA GLU A 379 -7.64 17.73 -21.92
C GLU A 379 -8.51 18.21 -20.76
N ASP A 380 -9.70 17.65 -20.60
CA ASP A 380 -10.68 18.00 -19.56
C ASP A 380 -11.30 16.72 -18.96
N GLN A 381 -10.81 16.35 -17.80
CA GLN A 381 -11.26 15.14 -17.08
C GLN A 381 -12.75 15.19 -16.70
N GLU A 382 -13.25 16.36 -16.27
CA GLU A 382 -14.62 16.50 -15.80
C GLU A 382 -15.62 16.44 -16.97
N ALA A 383 -15.31 17.12 -18.07
CA ALA A 383 -16.12 17.06 -19.28
C ALA A 383 -16.14 15.66 -19.88
N THR A 384 -15.01 14.95 -19.90
CA THR A 384 -14.93 13.55 -20.38
C THR A 384 -15.77 12.61 -19.53
N LEU A 385 -15.69 12.72 -18.19
CA LEU A 385 -16.51 11.92 -17.28
C LEU A 385 -18.00 12.15 -17.51
N GLN A 386 -18.42 13.41 -17.67
CA GLN A 386 -19.81 13.76 -17.96
C GLN A 386 -20.28 13.19 -19.31
N GLU A 387 -19.48 13.28 -20.39
CA GLU A 387 -19.81 12.73 -21.69
C GLU A 387 -20.00 11.20 -21.63
N VAL A 388 -19.10 10.50 -20.93
CA VAL A 388 -19.18 9.05 -20.75
C VAL A 388 -20.43 8.68 -19.94
N GLU A 389 -20.73 9.39 -18.84
CA GLU A 389 -21.92 9.15 -18.05
C GLU A 389 -23.20 9.34 -18.86
N GLU A 390 -23.31 10.46 -19.60
CA GLU A 390 -24.49 10.74 -20.44
C GLU A 390 -24.69 9.69 -21.56
N HIS A 391 -23.58 9.15 -22.09
CA HIS A 391 -23.65 8.10 -23.11
C HIS A 391 -24.20 6.80 -22.52
N TYR A 392 -23.63 6.34 -21.41
CA TYR A 392 -23.98 5.05 -20.82
C TYR A 392 -25.31 5.09 -20.06
N ALA A 393 -25.70 6.20 -19.45
CA ALA A 393 -27.01 6.35 -18.81
C ALA A 393 -28.19 6.15 -19.79
N LYS A 394 -27.96 6.35 -21.10
CA LYS A 394 -28.99 6.15 -22.16
C LYS A 394 -29.07 4.70 -22.68
N ARG A 395 -28.15 3.83 -22.29
CA ARG A 395 -28.02 2.44 -22.78
C ARG A 395 -28.70 1.42 -21.84
N GLY A 396 -29.89 1.65 -21.39
CA GLY A 396 -30.60 0.76 -20.49
C GLY A 396 -30.85 1.39 -19.11
N ASP A 397 -30.75 0.60 -18.05
CA ASP A 397 -30.99 1.04 -16.67
C ASP A 397 -29.81 0.62 -15.77
N PRO A 398 -28.60 1.17 -15.99
CA PRO A 398 -27.45 0.83 -15.17
C PRO A 398 -27.54 1.42 -13.78
N LYS A 399 -26.84 0.79 -12.83
CA LYS A 399 -26.55 1.43 -11.55
C LYS A 399 -25.38 2.37 -11.75
N ILE A 400 -25.55 3.64 -11.44
CA ILE A 400 -24.51 4.68 -11.52
C ILE A 400 -24.19 5.15 -10.12
N ASP A 401 -22.91 5.22 -9.78
CA ASP A 401 -22.44 5.84 -8.54
C ASP A 401 -21.15 6.65 -8.77
N HIS A 402 -20.91 7.57 -7.85
CA HIS A 402 -19.79 8.52 -7.89
C HIS A 402 -18.92 8.44 -6.63
N LEU A 403 -18.84 7.26 -6.03
CA LEU A 403 -18.02 7.06 -4.81
C LEU A 403 -16.56 7.40 -5.06
N ASP A 404 -16.00 6.89 -6.19
CA ASP A 404 -14.62 7.14 -6.60
C ASP A 404 -14.55 7.28 -8.13
N GLY A 405 -14.76 8.50 -8.64
CA GLY A 405 -15.01 8.76 -10.05
C GLY A 405 -16.41 8.28 -10.48
N LEU A 406 -16.54 7.85 -11.72
CA LEU A 406 -17.78 7.35 -12.31
C LEU A 406 -17.74 5.81 -12.34
N THR A 407 -18.65 5.16 -11.65
CA THR A 407 -18.91 3.72 -11.80
C THR A 407 -20.26 3.50 -12.48
N VAL A 408 -20.29 2.67 -13.52
CA VAL A 408 -21.51 2.28 -14.24
C VAL A 408 -21.57 0.76 -14.28
N ASP A 409 -22.66 0.19 -13.71
CA ASP A 409 -22.85 -1.25 -13.54
C ASP A 409 -24.13 -1.74 -14.21
N TYR A 410 -23.99 -2.63 -15.20
CA TYR A 410 -25.08 -3.28 -15.95
C TYR A 410 -25.42 -4.69 -15.44
N GLY A 411 -24.73 -5.16 -14.38
CA GLY A 411 -24.90 -6.50 -13.82
C GLY A 411 -23.89 -7.51 -14.37
N ASP A 412 -23.91 -7.79 -15.66
CA ASP A 412 -23.00 -8.73 -16.35
C ASP A 412 -21.66 -8.11 -16.73
N TRP A 413 -21.58 -6.80 -16.74
CA TRP A 413 -20.34 -6.03 -16.88
C TRP A 413 -20.47 -4.68 -16.19
N TRP A 414 -19.32 -4.07 -15.87
CA TRP A 414 -19.21 -2.74 -15.26
C TRP A 414 -17.89 -2.08 -15.59
N PHE A 415 -17.84 -0.78 -15.38
CA PHE A 415 -16.58 -0.04 -15.42
C PHE A 415 -16.51 1.01 -14.31
N ASN A 416 -15.27 1.37 -13.97
CA ASN A 416 -14.96 2.57 -13.20
C ASN A 416 -14.02 3.45 -14.01
N LEU A 417 -14.34 4.73 -14.13
CA LEU A 417 -13.53 5.76 -14.75
C LEU A 417 -13.29 6.87 -13.74
N ARG A 418 -12.02 7.08 -13.35
CA ARG A 418 -11.68 8.03 -12.30
C ARG A 418 -10.49 8.91 -12.68
N PRO A 419 -10.43 10.18 -12.22
CA PRO A 419 -9.24 11.00 -12.39
C PRO A 419 -8.08 10.47 -11.54
N SER A 420 -6.86 10.59 -12.04
CA SER A 420 -5.66 10.41 -11.23
C SER A 420 -5.52 11.60 -10.28
N ASN A 421 -5.15 11.34 -9.02
CA ASN A 421 -4.91 12.40 -8.04
C ASN A 421 -3.56 13.10 -8.23
N THR A 422 -2.67 12.55 -9.05
CA THR A 422 -1.29 13.00 -9.19
C THR A 422 -0.91 13.42 -10.60
N GLU A 423 -1.69 13.00 -11.62
CA GLU A 423 -1.37 13.19 -13.04
C GLU A 423 -2.63 13.59 -13.82
N PRO A 424 -2.52 14.27 -14.96
CA PRO A 424 -3.66 14.67 -15.80
C PRO A 424 -4.19 13.47 -16.62
N LEU A 425 -4.53 12.39 -15.95
CA LEU A 425 -4.97 11.12 -16.55
C LEU A 425 -6.34 10.72 -16.02
N LEU A 426 -7.13 10.07 -16.87
CA LEU A 426 -8.24 9.22 -16.47
C LEU A 426 -7.81 7.76 -16.42
N ARG A 427 -8.20 7.05 -15.35
CA ARG A 427 -7.94 5.64 -15.13
C ARG A 427 -9.21 4.85 -15.32
N LEU A 428 -9.19 3.94 -16.31
CA LEU A 428 -10.31 3.07 -16.66
C LEU A 428 -10.06 1.65 -16.19
N ASN A 429 -11.02 1.07 -15.49
CA ASN A 429 -11.10 -0.35 -15.18
C ASN A 429 -12.42 -0.89 -15.74
N VAL A 430 -12.37 -1.99 -16.49
CA VAL A 430 -13.55 -2.67 -17.06
C VAL A 430 -13.53 -4.13 -16.64
N GLU A 431 -14.67 -4.65 -16.21
CA GLU A 431 -14.86 -6.07 -15.89
C GLU A 431 -16.15 -6.58 -16.52
N ALA A 432 -16.12 -7.81 -17.01
CA ALA A 432 -17.26 -8.47 -17.62
C ALA A 432 -17.29 -9.97 -17.32
N SER A 433 -18.47 -10.60 -17.51
CA SER A 433 -18.65 -12.05 -17.38
C SER A 433 -17.98 -12.83 -18.49
N ASP A 434 -17.67 -12.21 -19.64
CA ASP A 434 -17.01 -12.85 -20.79
C ASP A 434 -16.11 -11.87 -21.56
N ARG A 435 -15.17 -12.45 -22.32
CA ARG A 435 -14.15 -11.71 -23.06
C ARG A 435 -14.71 -10.87 -24.20
N GLU A 436 -15.74 -11.36 -24.89
CA GLU A 436 -16.34 -10.63 -26.02
C GLU A 436 -16.99 -9.33 -25.55
N THR A 437 -17.74 -9.39 -24.45
CA THR A 437 -18.33 -8.22 -23.79
C THR A 437 -17.24 -7.27 -23.29
N LEU A 438 -16.20 -7.79 -22.61
CA LEU A 438 -15.10 -6.96 -22.13
C LEU A 438 -14.43 -6.17 -23.26
N GLU A 439 -14.03 -6.84 -24.33
CA GLU A 439 -13.29 -6.22 -25.43
C GLU A 439 -14.15 -5.17 -26.14
N ARG A 440 -15.41 -5.47 -26.41
CA ARG A 440 -16.35 -4.54 -27.04
C ARG A 440 -16.55 -3.26 -26.21
N GLU A 441 -16.87 -3.41 -24.95
CA GLU A 441 -17.19 -2.26 -24.07
C GLU A 441 -15.94 -1.44 -23.74
N ARG A 442 -14.80 -2.10 -23.49
CA ARG A 442 -13.50 -1.43 -23.33
C ARG A 442 -13.16 -0.57 -24.54
N ASP A 443 -13.26 -1.12 -25.76
CA ASP A 443 -12.87 -0.41 -26.98
C ASP A 443 -13.83 0.77 -27.26
N GLU A 444 -15.13 0.63 -26.96
CA GLU A 444 -16.09 1.73 -27.04
C GLU A 444 -15.78 2.84 -26.02
N LEU A 445 -15.46 2.48 -24.77
CA LEU A 445 -15.05 3.43 -23.71
C LEU A 445 -13.79 4.20 -24.12
N LEU A 446 -12.76 3.50 -24.60
CA LEU A 446 -11.52 4.13 -25.04
C LEU A 446 -11.75 5.07 -26.22
N ALA A 447 -12.65 4.73 -27.15
CA ALA A 447 -13.00 5.62 -28.28
C ALA A 447 -13.77 6.87 -27.81
N LEU A 448 -14.52 6.81 -26.72
CA LEU A 448 -15.17 7.98 -26.12
C LEU A 448 -14.17 8.86 -25.36
N ILE A 449 -13.26 8.26 -24.60
CA ILE A 449 -12.27 8.96 -23.78
C ILE A 449 -11.22 9.68 -24.66
N SER A 450 -10.90 9.14 -25.84
CA SER A 450 -9.86 9.66 -26.74
C SER A 450 -10.35 10.77 -27.70
N LYS A 451 -11.59 11.25 -27.57
CA LYS A 451 -12.16 12.32 -28.39
C LYS A 451 -11.70 13.70 -27.90
#